data_1024801850bb0ab9da4626873b1274aa
#
_entry.id   1024801850bb0ab9da4626873b1274aa
#
_cell.length_a   1.000
_cell.length_b   1.000
_cell.length_c   1.000
_cell.angle_alpha   90.00
_cell.angle_beta   90.00
_cell.angle_gamma   90.00
#
_symmetry.space_group_name_H-M   'P 1'
#
loop_
_entity.id
_entity.type
_entity.pdbx_description
1 polymer ?
#
loop_
_entity_poly.entity_id
_entity_poly.type
_entity_poly.pdbx_seq_one_letter_code
_entity_poly.pdbx_strand_id
1 'polypeptide(L)'
;ITVTLAPNQAVLTCYLQDQSPKMPNAAIRPATLVVPGGGYQYCSDREGEPVALAYMAQGFNAFVLRYTADATTPIDKALQDGAAAMDYLRANAAELEIDPQQIAAVGFSAGGHLVASLGTLLPKAQRPNALVLGYSATLGAMWTVAGRQEPDLHALVDDDTPPTFLFATQGDALVPVKNSLVFADALADHSIPFALHIFPTGAHGISLATACTSGPEASRVNPATAQWLPMSVDFLQKLWGCLGVTAPDTELAAQLAALAFAQLLRQLFICHVRFLFCHILHTPERIFSCRVGF
;
A
#
# COMPACT_ATOMS: atom_id res chain seq x y z
N ILE A 1 0.79 16.54 18.13
CA ILE A 1 -0.12 17.59 17.57
C ILE A 1 -1.32 16.88 16.97
N THR A 2 -2.51 17.49 17.08
CA THR A 2 -3.73 16.92 16.48
C THR A 2 -4.36 17.97 15.57
N VAL A 3 -4.78 17.55 14.38
CA VAL A 3 -5.36 18.39 13.34
C VAL A 3 -6.71 17.80 12.93
N THR A 4 -7.70 18.67 12.74
CA THR A 4 -9.01 18.29 12.20
C THR A 4 -9.03 18.61 10.70
N LEU A 5 -9.33 17.61 9.89
CA LEU A 5 -9.32 17.71 8.43
C LEU A 5 -10.73 17.95 7.89
N ALA A 6 -10.86 18.91 6.96
CA ALA A 6 -12.08 19.11 6.18
C ALA A 6 -12.15 18.05 5.06
N PRO A 7 -13.35 17.72 4.51
CA PRO A 7 -14.66 18.28 4.90
C PRO A 7 -15.34 17.54 6.05
N ASN A 8 -14.92 16.30 6.37
CA ASN A 8 -15.70 15.39 7.24
C ASN A 8 -15.30 15.44 8.72
N GLN A 9 -14.41 16.33 9.11
CA GLN A 9 -13.87 16.47 10.46
C GLN A 9 -13.05 15.25 10.93
N ALA A 10 -12.41 14.53 10.01
CA ALA A 10 -11.48 13.48 10.35
C ALA A 10 -10.31 14.02 11.19
N VAL A 11 -9.76 13.19 12.06
CA VAL A 11 -8.71 13.61 12.99
C VAL A 11 -7.38 13.00 12.59
N LEU A 12 -6.38 13.85 12.35
CA LEU A 12 -5.00 13.45 12.10
C LEU A 12 -4.16 13.77 13.34
N THR A 13 -3.63 12.75 14.00
CA THR A 13 -2.68 12.89 15.10
C THR A 13 -1.26 12.76 14.57
N CYS A 14 -0.45 13.79 14.80
CA CYS A 14 0.92 13.89 14.30
C CYS A 14 1.91 13.55 15.43
N TYR A 15 2.77 12.59 15.19
CA TYR A 15 3.87 12.16 16.04
C TYR A 15 5.18 12.54 15.35
N LEU A 16 5.83 13.58 15.86
CA LEU A 16 7.04 14.16 15.27
C LEU A 16 8.22 13.93 16.21
N GLN A 17 9.38 13.61 15.66
CA GLN A 17 10.61 13.51 16.40
C GLN A 17 11.34 14.86 16.43
N ASP A 18 11.93 15.19 17.56
CA ASP A 18 12.74 16.39 17.71
C ASP A 18 13.95 16.36 16.76
N GLN A 19 14.26 17.53 16.19
CA GLN A 19 15.50 17.72 15.45
C GLN A 19 16.71 17.82 16.38
N SER A 20 17.86 17.36 15.91
CA SER A 20 19.13 17.52 16.59
C SER A 20 20.21 18.00 15.64
N PRO A 21 20.90 19.10 15.95
CA PRO A 21 22.07 19.55 15.16
C PRO A 21 23.19 18.51 15.08
N LYS A 22 23.18 17.52 15.98
CA LYS A 22 24.14 16.41 15.99
C LYS A 22 23.74 15.26 15.07
N MET A 23 22.52 15.27 14.55
CA MET A 23 21.96 14.27 13.63
C MET A 23 21.36 14.96 12.39
N PRO A 24 22.15 15.70 11.58
CA PRO A 24 21.65 16.47 10.47
C PRO A 24 21.03 15.59 9.35
N ASN A 25 21.46 14.35 9.26
CA ASN A 25 20.91 13.36 8.34
C ASN A 25 19.45 12.99 8.64
N ALA A 26 18.98 13.25 9.85
CA ALA A 26 17.61 12.99 10.29
C ALA A 26 16.78 14.27 10.45
N ALA A 27 17.21 15.39 9.86
CA ALA A 27 16.47 16.66 9.89
C ALA A 27 15.17 16.59 9.08
N ILE A 28 15.19 15.89 7.96
CA ILE A 28 13.99 15.57 7.15
C ILE A 28 13.81 14.06 7.14
N ARG A 29 12.63 13.59 7.46
CA ARG A 29 12.33 12.18 7.68
C ARG A 29 11.34 11.64 6.67
N PRO A 30 11.37 10.35 6.33
CA PRO A 30 10.24 9.71 5.69
C PRO A 30 9.03 9.72 6.64
N ALA A 31 7.83 9.63 6.08
CA ALA A 31 6.58 9.68 6.82
C ALA A 31 5.76 8.40 6.67
N THR A 32 5.00 8.06 7.72
CA THR A 32 3.97 7.03 7.65
C THR A 32 2.61 7.60 8.01
N LEU A 33 1.62 7.43 7.12
CA LEU A 33 0.21 7.67 7.40
C LEU A 33 -0.43 6.35 7.83
N VAL A 34 -0.66 6.18 9.11
CA VAL A 34 -1.25 4.96 9.70
C VAL A 34 -2.76 5.06 9.68
N VAL A 35 -3.42 4.08 9.07
CA VAL A 35 -4.85 4.01 8.84
C VAL A 35 -5.40 2.74 9.50
N PRO A 36 -5.99 2.84 10.71
CA PRO A 36 -6.50 1.69 11.46
C PRO A 36 -7.65 0.98 10.75
N GLY A 37 -7.81 -0.33 11.02
CA GLY A 37 -9.00 -1.08 10.65
C GLY A 37 -10.21 -0.78 11.54
N GLY A 38 -11.20 -1.67 11.50
CA GLY A 38 -12.44 -1.54 12.29
C GLY A 38 -13.72 -1.65 11.44
N GLY A 39 -13.63 -2.21 10.22
CA GLY A 39 -14.78 -2.51 9.36
C GLY A 39 -15.55 -1.28 8.89
N TYR A 40 -14.93 -0.10 8.89
CA TYR A 40 -15.58 1.20 8.68
C TYR A 40 -16.69 1.49 9.71
N GLN A 41 -16.64 0.89 10.88
CA GLN A 41 -17.55 1.15 11.99
C GLN A 41 -16.87 1.95 13.10
N TYR A 42 -15.56 1.79 13.23
CA TYR A 42 -14.70 2.52 14.17
C TYR A 42 -13.26 2.47 13.67
N CYS A 43 -12.36 3.23 14.31
CA CYS A 43 -10.91 3.12 14.10
C CYS A 43 -10.29 2.33 15.26
N SER A 44 -9.62 1.21 14.95
CA SER A 44 -9.02 0.29 15.93
C SER A 44 -7.82 0.92 16.64
N ASP A 45 -7.88 1.08 17.95
CA ASP A 45 -6.80 1.71 18.74
C ASP A 45 -5.48 0.94 18.67
N ARG A 46 -5.53 -0.40 18.59
CA ARG A 46 -4.33 -1.25 18.49
C ARG A 46 -3.54 -1.07 17.20
N GLU A 47 -4.20 -0.58 16.14
CA GLU A 47 -3.65 -0.37 14.80
C GLU A 47 -3.33 1.12 14.52
N GLY A 48 -3.53 1.98 15.49
CA GLY A 48 -3.24 3.42 15.42
C GLY A 48 -1.90 3.78 16.05
N GLU A 49 -1.97 4.40 17.25
CA GLU A 49 -0.79 4.92 17.97
C GLU A 49 0.33 3.88 18.17
N PRO A 50 0.08 2.62 18.60
CA PRO A 50 1.18 1.67 18.77
C PRO A 50 1.99 1.43 17.50
N VAL A 51 1.31 1.40 16.33
CA VAL A 51 1.97 1.24 15.04
C VAL A 51 2.75 2.50 14.66
N ALA A 52 2.19 3.69 14.89
CA ALA A 52 2.87 4.96 14.66
C ALA A 52 4.17 5.05 15.48
N LEU A 53 4.11 4.74 16.77
CA LEU A 53 5.28 4.73 17.66
C LEU A 53 6.33 3.70 17.22
N ALA A 54 5.90 2.55 16.69
CA ALA A 54 6.81 1.53 16.18
C ALA A 54 7.58 2.03 14.93
N TYR A 55 6.93 2.75 14.01
CA TYR A 55 7.60 3.38 12.87
C TYR A 55 8.48 4.56 13.30
N MET A 56 8.05 5.35 14.30
CA MET A 56 8.88 6.42 14.86
C MET A 56 10.21 5.88 15.39
N ALA A 57 10.20 4.74 16.06
CA ALA A 57 11.42 4.09 16.55
C ALA A 57 12.37 3.66 15.40
N GLN A 58 11.88 3.63 14.15
CA GLN A 58 12.66 3.34 12.95
C GLN A 58 13.06 4.59 12.15
N GLY A 59 12.81 5.78 12.71
CA GLY A 59 13.26 7.06 12.12
C GLY A 59 12.22 7.78 11.28
N PHE A 60 10.99 7.30 11.19
CA PHE A 60 9.90 7.96 10.50
C PHE A 60 9.24 9.03 11.38
N ASN A 61 8.70 10.09 10.82
CA ASN A 61 7.59 10.82 11.44
C ASN A 61 6.29 10.09 11.12
N ALA A 62 5.40 9.96 12.10
CA ALA A 62 4.21 9.13 11.95
C ALA A 62 2.92 9.92 12.20
N PHE A 63 1.88 9.55 11.46
CA PHE A 63 0.60 10.23 11.48
C PHE A 63 -0.50 9.19 11.56
N VAL A 64 -1.43 9.33 12.51
CA VAL A 64 -2.57 8.42 12.65
C VAL A 64 -3.82 9.11 12.18
N LEU A 65 -4.46 8.56 11.14
CA LEU A 65 -5.73 9.05 10.63
C LEU A 65 -6.89 8.31 11.31
N ARG A 66 -7.69 9.05 12.07
CA ARG A 66 -9.02 8.61 12.50
C ARG A 66 -10.03 9.16 11.49
N TYR A 67 -10.29 8.36 10.45
CA TYR A 67 -11.21 8.68 9.37
C TYR A 67 -12.67 8.56 9.81
N THR A 68 -13.58 9.10 9.03
CA THR A 68 -15.03 8.96 9.26
C THR A 68 -15.43 7.50 9.18
N ALA A 69 -15.75 6.93 10.33
CA ALA A 69 -16.11 5.53 10.50
C ALA A 69 -17.34 5.39 11.38
N ASP A 70 -18.44 5.03 10.76
CA ASP A 70 -19.67 4.57 11.41
C ASP A 70 -20.42 3.61 10.48
N ALA A 71 -21.31 2.77 11.02
CA ALA A 71 -22.00 1.73 10.26
C ALA A 71 -22.87 2.27 9.11
N THR A 72 -23.24 3.54 9.13
CA THR A 72 -24.19 4.17 8.20
C THR A 72 -23.50 5.05 7.15
N THR A 73 -22.25 5.47 7.43
CA THR A 73 -21.51 6.37 6.55
C THR A 73 -20.96 5.64 5.33
N PRO A 74 -21.14 6.18 4.11
CA PRO A 74 -20.50 5.66 2.91
C PRO A 74 -18.97 5.63 3.01
N ILE A 75 -18.31 4.63 2.40
CA ILE A 75 -16.84 4.48 2.42
C ILE A 75 -16.14 5.63 1.67
N ASP A 76 -16.80 6.26 0.71
CA ASP A 76 -16.28 7.41 -0.03
C ASP A 76 -15.90 8.60 0.88
N LYS A 77 -16.57 8.79 2.01
CA LYS A 77 -16.15 9.79 3.01
C LYS A 77 -14.81 9.45 3.64
N ALA A 78 -14.57 8.18 3.96
CA ALA A 78 -13.26 7.74 4.45
C ALA A 78 -12.17 7.93 3.38
N LEU A 79 -12.50 7.70 2.10
CA LEU A 79 -11.58 7.97 0.98
C LEU A 79 -11.25 9.47 0.88
N GLN A 80 -12.25 10.35 1.02
CA GLN A 80 -12.04 11.80 1.08
C GLN A 80 -11.15 12.20 2.26
N ASP A 81 -11.33 11.60 3.43
CA ASP A 81 -10.52 11.83 4.62
C ASP A 81 -9.06 11.42 4.39
N GLY A 82 -8.85 10.27 3.76
CA GLY A 82 -7.52 9.80 3.38
C GLY A 82 -6.83 10.72 2.38
N ALA A 83 -7.57 11.18 1.35
CA ALA A 83 -7.06 12.15 0.39
C ALA A 83 -6.71 13.49 1.06
N ALA A 84 -7.58 13.99 1.94
CA ALA A 84 -7.32 15.22 2.71
C ALA A 84 -6.09 15.09 3.63
N ALA A 85 -5.86 13.90 4.21
CA ALA A 85 -4.66 13.64 4.99
C ALA A 85 -3.40 13.69 4.11
N MET A 86 -3.41 13.07 2.93
CA MET A 86 -2.29 13.12 1.99
C MET A 86 -1.99 14.56 1.52
N ASP A 87 -3.04 15.32 1.18
CA ASP A 87 -2.90 16.73 0.78
C ASP A 87 -2.32 17.58 1.94
N TYR A 88 -2.81 17.36 3.18
CA TYR A 88 -2.31 18.05 4.37
C TYR A 88 -0.81 17.75 4.61
N LEU A 89 -0.41 16.49 4.57
CA LEU A 89 0.98 16.09 4.78
C LEU A 89 1.91 16.73 3.74
N ARG A 90 1.53 16.75 2.47
CA ARG A 90 2.32 17.37 1.42
C ARG A 90 2.38 18.89 1.51
N ALA A 91 1.25 19.53 1.79
CA ALA A 91 1.18 20.98 1.92
C ALA A 91 1.98 21.52 3.11
N ASN A 92 2.11 20.73 4.18
CA ASN A 92 2.81 21.12 5.41
C ASN A 92 4.13 20.36 5.62
N ALA A 93 4.69 19.75 4.57
CA ALA A 93 5.85 18.86 4.68
C ALA A 93 7.05 19.52 5.37
N ALA A 94 7.31 20.80 5.09
CA ALA A 94 8.41 21.57 5.71
C ALA A 94 8.20 21.75 7.23
N GLU A 95 6.97 22.06 7.65
CA GLU A 95 6.61 22.25 9.07
C GLU A 95 6.59 20.93 9.85
N LEU A 96 6.22 19.85 9.15
CA LEU A 96 6.18 18.48 9.69
C LEU A 96 7.54 17.78 9.61
N GLU A 97 8.55 18.44 9.03
CA GLU A 97 9.91 17.91 8.88
C GLU A 97 9.94 16.56 8.15
N ILE A 98 9.12 16.43 7.11
CA ILE A 98 9.02 15.21 6.29
C ILE A 98 9.39 15.47 4.83
N ASP A 99 9.83 14.40 4.16
CA ASP A 99 9.97 14.42 2.70
C ASP A 99 8.61 14.11 2.05
N PRO A 100 8.02 15.06 1.30
CA PRO A 100 6.72 14.85 0.64
C PRO A 100 6.73 13.75 -0.44
N GLN A 101 7.91 13.28 -0.85
CA GLN A 101 8.09 12.17 -1.80
C GLN A 101 8.37 10.83 -1.09
N GLN A 102 8.38 10.80 0.24
CA GLN A 102 8.64 9.61 1.04
C GLN A 102 7.52 9.39 2.08
N ILE A 103 6.27 9.37 1.62
CA ILE A 103 5.09 9.14 2.47
C ILE A 103 4.53 7.74 2.17
N ALA A 104 4.67 6.81 3.11
CA ALA A 104 4.00 5.52 3.06
C ALA A 104 2.64 5.57 3.75
N ALA A 105 1.58 5.06 3.13
CA ALA A 105 0.34 4.79 3.82
C ALA A 105 0.33 3.34 4.33
N VAL A 106 0.05 3.17 5.62
CA VAL A 106 0.06 1.88 6.34
C VAL A 106 -1.34 1.59 6.82
N GLY A 107 -1.99 0.55 6.30
CA GLY A 107 -3.37 0.25 6.65
C GLY A 107 -3.64 -1.22 6.97
N PHE A 108 -4.64 -1.44 7.81
CA PHE A 108 -4.99 -2.76 8.33
C PHE A 108 -6.47 -3.06 8.07
N SER A 109 -6.80 -4.28 7.62
CA SER A 109 -8.20 -4.68 7.43
C SER A 109 -8.99 -3.68 6.56
N ALA A 110 -10.04 -3.03 7.10
CA ALA A 110 -10.76 -1.94 6.44
C ALA A 110 -9.87 -0.71 6.17
N GLY A 111 -8.97 -0.35 7.10
CA GLY A 111 -7.97 0.69 6.86
C GLY A 111 -6.98 0.32 5.75
N GLY A 112 -6.68 -0.98 5.61
CA GLY A 112 -5.91 -1.48 4.47
C GLY A 112 -6.67 -1.40 3.15
N HIS A 113 -7.99 -1.61 3.16
CA HIS A 113 -8.85 -1.31 2.01
C HIS A 113 -8.77 0.19 1.65
N LEU A 114 -8.88 1.08 2.64
CA LEU A 114 -8.76 2.52 2.42
C LEU A 114 -7.39 2.89 1.83
N VAL A 115 -6.29 2.34 2.38
CA VAL A 115 -4.94 2.59 1.86
C VAL A 115 -4.77 2.07 0.43
N ALA A 116 -5.28 0.87 0.12
CA ALA A 116 -5.28 0.36 -1.24
C ALA A 116 -6.12 1.24 -2.19
N SER A 117 -7.26 1.77 -1.72
CA SER A 117 -8.09 2.72 -2.46
C SER A 117 -7.37 4.05 -2.72
N LEU A 118 -6.58 4.57 -1.76
CA LEU A 118 -5.73 5.74 -1.98
C LEU A 118 -4.70 5.48 -3.09
N GLY A 119 -4.17 4.27 -3.17
CA GLY A 119 -3.18 3.88 -4.17
C GLY A 119 -3.75 3.58 -5.56
N THR A 120 -5.05 3.26 -5.68
CA THR A 120 -5.65 2.83 -6.95
C THR A 120 -6.68 3.80 -7.51
N LEU A 121 -7.42 4.52 -6.65
CA LEU A 121 -8.53 5.38 -7.06
C LEU A 121 -8.16 6.86 -7.17
N LEU A 122 -7.16 7.32 -6.39
CA LEU A 122 -6.77 8.72 -6.45
C LEU A 122 -5.94 9.04 -7.71
N PRO A 123 -5.95 10.31 -8.18
CA PRO A 123 -4.99 10.79 -9.15
C PRO A 123 -3.55 10.56 -8.66
N LYS A 124 -2.63 10.22 -9.56
CA LYS A 124 -1.21 9.91 -9.25
C LYS A 124 -0.57 10.89 -8.27
N ALA A 125 -0.79 12.19 -8.45
CA ALA A 125 -0.19 13.24 -7.62
C ALA A 125 -0.67 13.20 -6.15
N GLN A 126 -1.83 12.60 -5.86
CA GLN A 126 -2.38 12.47 -4.51
C GLN A 126 -2.10 11.11 -3.87
N ARG A 127 -1.70 10.10 -4.67
CA ARG A 127 -1.39 8.76 -4.15
C ARG A 127 -0.23 8.80 -3.16
N PRO A 128 -0.20 7.95 -2.11
CA PRO A 128 1.00 7.74 -1.30
C PRO A 128 2.19 7.32 -2.16
N ASN A 129 3.41 7.48 -1.64
CA ASN A 129 4.62 7.06 -2.36
C ASN A 129 4.95 5.57 -2.19
N ALA A 130 4.36 4.93 -1.18
CA ALA A 130 4.36 3.48 -0.98
C ALA A 130 3.13 3.06 -0.17
N LEU A 131 2.73 1.79 -0.28
CA LEU A 131 1.65 1.19 0.50
C LEU A 131 2.19 0.07 1.40
N VAL A 132 1.64 -0.02 2.62
CA VAL A 132 1.84 -1.17 3.51
C VAL A 132 0.45 -1.71 3.88
N LEU A 133 0.13 -2.90 3.40
CA LEU A 133 -1.20 -3.50 3.48
C LEU A 133 -1.19 -4.71 4.41
N GLY A 134 -1.69 -4.54 5.64
CA GLY A 134 -1.83 -5.61 6.62
C GLY A 134 -3.21 -6.28 6.54
N TYR A 135 -3.28 -7.58 6.22
CA TYR A 135 -4.55 -8.37 6.15
C TYR A 135 -5.73 -7.56 5.60
N SER A 136 -5.48 -6.83 4.52
CA SER A 136 -6.40 -5.84 3.94
C SER A 136 -7.55 -6.48 3.20
N ALA A 137 -8.77 -5.93 3.35
CA ALA A 137 -10.00 -6.45 2.75
C ALA A 137 -10.23 -5.85 1.34
N THR A 138 -9.39 -6.20 0.38
CA THR A 138 -9.33 -5.59 -0.96
C THR A 138 -10.36 -6.14 -1.97
N LEU A 139 -11.04 -7.25 -1.66
CA LEU A 139 -12.08 -7.82 -2.51
C LEU A 139 -13.45 -7.23 -2.19
N GLY A 140 -14.19 -6.83 -3.21
CA GLY A 140 -15.56 -6.29 -3.10
C GLY A 140 -16.54 -7.22 -2.38
N ALA A 141 -16.38 -8.55 -2.56
CA ALA A 141 -17.18 -9.55 -1.87
C ALA A 141 -17.13 -9.43 -0.33
N MET A 142 -16.02 -8.92 0.23
CA MET A 142 -15.90 -8.67 1.68
C MET A 142 -16.91 -7.64 2.18
N TRP A 143 -17.26 -6.68 1.35
CA TRP A 143 -18.14 -5.55 1.68
C TRP A 143 -19.61 -5.86 1.44
N THR A 144 -19.91 -6.78 0.54
CA THR A 144 -21.29 -7.23 0.27
C THR A 144 -21.96 -7.80 1.52
N VAL A 145 -21.22 -8.53 2.36
CA VAL A 145 -21.72 -9.06 3.66
C VAL A 145 -22.11 -7.92 4.61
N ALA A 146 -21.45 -6.78 4.52
CA ALA A 146 -21.77 -5.56 5.29
C ALA A 146 -22.83 -4.68 4.60
N GLY A 147 -23.48 -5.17 3.53
CA GLY A 147 -24.49 -4.43 2.77
C GLY A 147 -23.91 -3.28 1.91
N ARG A 148 -22.62 -3.31 1.62
CA ARG A 148 -21.91 -2.31 0.80
C ARG A 148 -21.51 -2.92 -0.53
N GLN A 149 -21.41 -2.10 -1.57
CA GLN A 149 -20.95 -2.50 -2.89
C GLN A 149 -19.66 -1.74 -3.19
N GLU A 150 -18.54 -2.43 -3.00
CA GLU A 150 -17.22 -1.88 -3.28
C GLU A 150 -16.57 -2.68 -4.41
N PRO A 151 -15.73 -2.05 -5.24
CA PRO A 151 -15.04 -2.76 -6.30
C PRO A 151 -13.97 -3.71 -5.74
N ASP A 152 -13.58 -4.66 -6.56
CA ASP A 152 -12.36 -5.42 -6.35
C ASP A 152 -11.15 -4.52 -6.65
N LEU A 153 -10.39 -4.11 -5.62
CA LEU A 153 -9.31 -3.13 -5.80
C LEU A 153 -8.14 -3.67 -6.63
N HIS A 154 -7.93 -4.99 -6.71
CA HIS A 154 -6.92 -5.56 -7.59
C HIS A 154 -7.21 -5.30 -9.08
N ALA A 155 -8.49 -5.17 -9.47
CA ALA A 155 -8.88 -4.82 -10.84
C ALA A 155 -8.64 -3.33 -11.19
N LEU A 156 -8.30 -2.51 -10.19
CA LEU A 156 -8.04 -1.08 -10.34
C LEU A 156 -6.54 -0.75 -10.21
N VAL A 157 -5.70 -1.75 -10.06
CA VAL A 157 -4.24 -1.59 -10.11
C VAL A 157 -3.86 -1.12 -11.51
N ASP A 158 -3.02 -0.10 -11.58
CA ASP A 158 -2.51 0.51 -12.81
C ASP A 158 -0.99 0.78 -12.71
N ASP A 159 -0.38 1.28 -13.77
CA ASP A 159 1.06 1.55 -13.86
C ASP A 159 1.53 2.67 -12.89
N ASP A 160 0.60 3.44 -12.33
CA ASP A 160 0.85 4.49 -11.34
C ASP A 160 0.57 4.03 -9.89
N THR A 161 0.17 2.77 -9.70
CA THR A 161 -0.03 2.19 -8.36
C THR A 161 1.31 2.16 -7.61
N PRO A 162 1.37 2.65 -6.35
CA PRO A 162 2.63 2.73 -5.62
C PRO A 162 3.24 1.37 -5.30
N PRO A 163 4.58 1.29 -5.13
CA PRO A 163 5.24 0.11 -4.57
C PRO A 163 4.56 -0.34 -3.27
N THR A 164 4.33 -1.64 -3.11
CA THR A 164 3.44 -2.15 -2.06
C THR A 164 4.09 -3.28 -1.26
N PHE A 165 4.11 -3.14 0.06
CA PHE A 165 4.39 -4.24 0.99
C PHE A 165 3.07 -4.82 1.49
N LEU A 166 2.92 -6.15 1.39
CA LEU A 166 1.71 -6.85 1.84
C LEU A 166 2.08 -7.90 2.89
N PHE A 167 1.24 -8.01 3.93
CA PHE A 167 1.29 -9.17 4.81
C PHE A 167 -0.10 -9.63 5.22
N ALA A 168 -0.24 -10.93 5.40
CA ALA A 168 -1.46 -11.57 5.88
C ALA A 168 -1.11 -12.86 6.64
N THR A 169 -2.08 -13.41 7.35
CA THR A 169 -1.96 -14.74 7.97
C THR A 169 -2.91 -15.71 7.31
N GLN A 170 -2.47 -16.96 7.08
CA GLN A 170 -3.31 -18.00 6.50
C GLN A 170 -4.45 -18.39 7.45
N GLY A 171 -4.24 -18.23 8.77
CA GLY A 171 -5.23 -18.53 9.80
C GLY A 171 -6.28 -17.43 10.02
N ASP A 172 -6.26 -16.33 9.26
CA ASP A 172 -7.27 -15.28 9.34
C ASP A 172 -8.61 -15.78 8.82
N ALA A 173 -9.58 -15.93 9.72
CA ALA A 173 -10.91 -16.42 9.40
C ALA A 173 -11.87 -15.29 8.93
N LEU A 174 -11.50 -14.02 9.12
CA LEU A 174 -12.35 -12.89 8.76
C LEU A 174 -12.01 -12.33 7.39
N VAL A 175 -10.73 -12.09 7.13
CA VAL A 175 -10.23 -11.60 5.84
C VAL A 175 -9.34 -12.67 5.20
N PRO A 176 -9.88 -13.48 4.28
CA PRO A 176 -9.11 -14.54 3.64
C PRO A 176 -7.85 -14.03 2.95
N VAL A 177 -6.76 -14.77 3.07
CA VAL A 177 -5.46 -14.47 2.46
C VAL A 177 -5.56 -14.21 0.95
N LYS A 178 -6.62 -14.69 0.30
CA LYS A 178 -6.93 -14.45 -1.12
C LYS A 178 -6.92 -12.95 -1.47
N ASN A 179 -7.35 -12.07 -0.54
CA ASN A 179 -7.30 -10.62 -0.74
C ASN A 179 -5.88 -10.14 -1.08
N SER A 180 -4.88 -10.57 -0.29
CA SER A 180 -3.47 -10.19 -0.52
C SER A 180 -2.87 -10.87 -1.75
N LEU A 181 -3.24 -12.13 -2.03
CA LEU A 181 -2.72 -12.88 -3.17
C LEU A 181 -3.13 -12.27 -4.51
N VAL A 182 -4.42 -11.94 -4.69
CA VAL A 182 -4.89 -11.37 -5.97
C VAL A 182 -4.42 -9.93 -6.16
N PHE A 183 -4.24 -9.17 -5.07
CA PHE A 183 -3.70 -7.82 -5.17
C PHE A 183 -2.21 -7.86 -5.57
N ALA A 184 -1.43 -8.78 -4.99
CA ALA A 184 -0.03 -8.97 -5.37
C ALA A 184 0.13 -9.49 -6.81
N ASP A 185 -0.78 -10.35 -7.28
CA ASP A 185 -0.83 -10.82 -8.66
C ASP A 185 -1.04 -9.65 -9.64
N ALA A 186 -2.00 -8.77 -9.35
CA ALA A 186 -2.24 -7.56 -10.13
C ALA A 186 -1.02 -6.60 -10.14
N LEU A 187 -0.33 -6.43 -9.00
CA LEU A 187 0.91 -5.64 -8.95
C LEU A 187 1.99 -6.25 -9.85
N ALA A 188 2.10 -7.59 -9.89
CA ALA A 188 3.04 -8.29 -10.76
C ALA A 188 2.72 -8.08 -12.24
N ASP A 189 1.45 -8.13 -12.62
CA ASP A 189 0.99 -7.90 -14.00
C ASP A 189 1.35 -6.49 -14.49
N HIS A 190 1.32 -5.49 -13.60
CA HIS A 190 1.72 -4.11 -13.88
C HIS A 190 3.21 -3.83 -13.63
N SER A 191 4.01 -4.86 -13.25
CA SER A 191 5.43 -4.70 -12.92
C SER A 191 5.69 -3.66 -11.80
N ILE A 192 4.75 -3.50 -10.88
CA ILE A 192 4.91 -2.65 -9.70
C ILE A 192 5.77 -3.39 -8.67
N PRO A 193 6.79 -2.77 -8.08
CA PRO A 193 7.59 -3.40 -7.02
C PRO A 193 6.72 -3.75 -5.81
N PHE A 194 6.80 -4.99 -5.34
CA PHE A 194 6.11 -5.41 -4.13
C PHE A 194 6.86 -6.47 -3.33
N ALA A 195 6.50 -6.59 -2.06
CA ALA A 195 6.86 -7.72 -1.21
C ALA A 195 5.58 -8.31 -0.60
N LEU A 196 5.44 -9.63 -0.61
CA LEU A 196 4.29 -10.34 -0.04
C LEU A 196 4.76 -11.36 0.99
N HIS A 197 4.24 -11.25 2.23
CA HIS A 197 4.54 -12.17 3.32
C HIS A 197 3.26 -12.81 3.86
N ILE A 198 3.15 -14.13 3.72
CA ILE A 198 2.05 -14.91 4.25
C ILE A 198 2.55 -15.74 5.44
N PHE A 199 2.08 -15.39 6.63
CA PHE A 199 2.41 -16.14 7.85
C PHE A 199 1.40 -17.29 8.05
N PRO A 200 1.83 -18.46 8.47
CA PRO A 200 0.94 -19.63 8.55
C PRO A 200 -0.14 -19.48 9.64
N THR A 201 0.14 -18.73 10.71
CA THR A 201 -0.75 -18.57 11.85
C THR A 201 -0.89 -17.11 12.27
N GLY A 202 -2.05 -16.77 12.83
CA GLY A 202 -2.38 -15.45 13.35
C GLY A 202 -3.87 -15.16 13.18
N ALA A 203 -4.48 -14.55 14.18
CA ALA A 203 -5.87 -14.13 14.13
C ALA A 203 -6.02 -12.79 13.37
N HIS A 204 -7.23 -12.48 12.92
CA HIS A 204 -7.53 -11.17 12.35
C HIS A 204 -7.29 -10.04 13.37
N GLY A 205 -6.85 -8.88 12.89
CA GLY A 205 -6.57 -7.74 13.76
C GLY A 205 -5.34 -7.92 14.65
N ILE A 206 -4.35 -8.65 14.15
CA ILE A 206 -3.11 -8.98 14.89
C ILE A 206 -2.22 -7.75 15.16
N SER A 207 -2.35 -6.66 14.39
CA SER A 207 -1.57 -5.42 14.52
C SER A 207 -0.06 -5.70 14.56
N LEU A 208 0.66 -5.22 15.59
CA LEU A 208 2.09 -5.50 15.78
C LEU A 208 2.40 -6.96 16.15
N ALA A 209 1.39 -7.79 16.38
CA ALA A 209 1.52 -9.19 16.81
C ALA A 209 2.31 -9.37 18.13
N THR A 210 2.29 -8.35 18.98
CA THR A 210 2.99 -8.30 20.28
C THR A 210 2.00 -8.15 21.44
N ALA A 211 2.45 -8.42 22.65
CA ALA A 211 1.60 -8.33 23.85
C ALA A 211 1.00 -6.92 24.07
N CYS A 212 1.66 -5.85 23.63
CA CYS A 212 1.17 -4.48 23.81
C CYS A 212 -0.08 -4.17 22.94
N THR A 213 -0.32 -4.94 21.86
CA THR A 213 -1.47 -4.74 20.96
C THR A 213 -2.46 -5.90 20.99
N SER A 214 -2.18 -6.98 21.75
CA SER A 214 -3.03 -8.18 21.76
C SER A 214 -4.36 -7.97 22.50
N GLY A 215 -4.45 -7.02 23.43
CA GLY A 215 -5.53 -6.99 24.41
C GLY A 215 -5.50 -8.27 25.25
N PRO A 216 -6.65 -8.84 25.67
CA PRO A 216 -6.69 -10.07 26.44
C PRO A 216 -6.47 -11.33 25.60
N GLU A 217 -6.28 -11.22 24.28
CA GLU A 217 -6.27 -12.36 23.35
C GLU A 217 -4.84 -12.82 23.05
N ALA A 218 -4.41 -13.91 23.68
CA ALA A 218 -3.08 -14.51 23.46
C ALA A 218 -2.86 -14.92 21.99
N SER A 219 -3.90 -15.22 21.22
CA SER A 219 -3.85 -15.57 19.79
C SER A 219 -3.32 -14.43 18.90
N ARG A 220 -3.32 -13.19 19.42
CA ARG A 220 -2.73 -12.02 18.74
C ARG A 220 -1.26 -11.80 19.06
N VAL A 221 -0.64 -12.63 19.88
CA VAL A 221 0.81 -12.60 20.13
C VAL A 221 1.47 -13.65 19.25
N ASN A 222 2.20 -13.20 18.25
CA ASN A 222 2.86 -14.09 17.29
C ASN A 222 4.21 -13.52 16.86
N PRO A 223 5.32 -14.00 17.43
CA PRO A 223 6.65 -13.47 17.13
C PRO A 223 7.07 -13.59 15.66
N ALA A 224 6.59 -14.61 14.94
CA ALA A 224 6.87 -14.77 13.53
C ALA A 224 6.15 -13.68 12.72
N THR A 225 4.86 -13.46 12.99
CA THR A 225 4.09 -12.41 12.32
C THR A 225 4.59 -11.01 12.70
N ALA A 226 5.09 -10.79 13.93
CA ALA A 226 5.66 -9.51 14.36
C ALA A 226 6.84 -9.03 13.49
N GLN A 227 7.46 -9.94 12.73
CA GLN A 227 8.52 -9.59 11.78
C GLN A 227 8.02 -8.75 10.59
N TRP A 228 6.72 -8.64 10.36
CA TRP A 228 6.20 -7.81 9.29
C TRP A 228 6.68 -6.35 9.39
N LEU A 229 6.78 -5.80 10.61
CA LEU A 229 7.21 -4.41 10.81
C LEU A 229 8.65 -4.17 10.34
N PRO A 230 9.70 -4.85 10.84
CA PRO A 230 11.05 -4.66 10.34
C PRO A 230 11.18 -5.01 8.85
N MET A 231 10.43 -5.98 8.33
CA MET A 231 10.40 -6.29 6.90
C MET A 231 9.81 -5.14 6.07
N SER A 232 8.74 -4.49 6.54
CA SER A 232 8.15 -3.32 5.87
C SER A 232 9.10 -2.11 5.90
N VAL A 233 9.80 -1.90 7.01
CA VAL A 233 10.81 -0.85 7.12
C VAL A 233 11.97 -1.09 6.16
N ASP A 234 12.49 -2.32 6.08
CA ASP A 234 13.53 -2.70 5.11
C ASP A 234 13.08 -2.47 3.66
N PHE A 235 11.83 -2.82 3.33
CA PHE A 235 11.24 -2.55 2.03
C PHE A 235 11.21 -1.04 1.71
N LEU A 236 10.73 -0.20 2.62
CA LEU A 236 10.67 1.24 2.44
C LEU A 236 12.07 1.88 2.35
N GLN A 237 13.02 1.41 3.15
CA GLN A 237 14.40 1.87 3.10
C GLN A 237 15.10 1.49 1.79
N LYS A 238 14.78 0.34 1.21
CA LYS A 238 15.26 -0.04 -0.13
C LYS A 238 14.70 0.83 -1.24
N LEU A 239 13.46 1.30 -1.09
CA LEU A 239 12.85 2.23 -2.05
C LEU A 239 13.47 3.64 -1.98
N TRP A 240 13.75 4.13 -0.75
CA TRP A 240 14.04 5.54 -0.51
C TRP A 240 15.44 5.83 0.02
N GLY A 241 16.20 4.80 0.38
CA GLY A 241 17.46 4.92 1.11
C GLY A 241 17.25 5.04 2.62
N CYS A 242 18.34 4.91 3.38
CA CYS A 242 18.36 4.98 4.83
C CYS A 242 18.77 6.38 5.28
N LEU A 243 17.85 7.28 5.59
CA LEU A 243 18.10 8.60 6.24
C LEU A 243 19.46 9.23 5.88
N GLY A 244 19.78 9.30 4.58
CA GLY A 244 21.01 9.93 4.10
C GLY A 244 22.34 9.22 4.45
N VAL A 245 22.30 7.98 4.94
CA VAL A 245 23.50 7.27 5.42
C VAL A 245 24.13 6.35 4.39
N THR A 246 23.43 6.00 3.32
CA THR A 246 24.02 5.14 2.26
C THR A 246 23.48 5.49 0.88
N ALA A 247 24.30 5.24 -0.13
CA ALA A 247 23.83 5.17 -1.50
C ALA A 247 22.68 4.14 -1.59
N PRO A 248 21.66 4.39 -2.44
CA PRO A 248 20.59 3.42 -2.65
C PRO A 248 21.22 2.06 -2.94
N ASP A 249 20.57 1.01 -2.43
CA ASP A 249 21.00 -0.36 -2.74
C ASP A 249 21.09 -0.49 -4.25
N THR A 250 22.31 -0.58 -4.77
CA THR A 250 22.57 -0.60 -6.21
C THR A 250 21.90 -1.80 -6.88
N GLU A 251 21.62 -2.86 -6.11
CA GLU A 251 20.93 -4.05 -6.59
C GLU A 251 19.43 -3.77 -6.81
N LEU A 252 18.74 -3.09 -5.88
CA LEU A 252 17.33 -2.72 -6.07
C LEU A 252 17.17 -1.67 -7.17
N ALA A 253 18.04 -0.66 -7.21
CA ALA A 253 18.05 0.34 -8.28
C ALA A 253 18.27 -0.32 -9.65
N ALA A 254 19.18 -1.31 -9.73
CA ALA A 254 19.42 -2.10 -10.93
C ALA A 254 18.21 -3.00 -11.29
N GLN A 255 17.55 -3.60 -10.29
CA GLN A 255 16.33 -4.40 -10.49
C GLN A 255 15.17 -3.55 -10.98
N LEU A 256 14.96 -2.36 -10.40
CA LEU A 256 13.92 -1.41 -10.82
C LEU A 256 14.19 -0.90 -12.25
N ALA A 257 15.44 -0.60 -12.58
CA ALA A 257 15.84 -0.22 -13.93
C ALA A 257 15.65 -1.40 -14.92
N ALA A 258 15.96 -2.63 -14.52
CA ALA A 258 15.76 -3.83 -15.33
C ALA A 258 14.25 -4.13 -15.56
N LEU A 259 13.40 -3.94 -14.54
CA LEU A 259 11.96 -4.08 -14.66
C LEU A 259 11.36 -3.03 -15.61
N ALA A 260 11.75 -1.75 -15.45
CA ALA A 260 11.34 -0.67 -16.35
C ALA A 260 11.78 -0.93 -17.80
N PHE A 261 12.99 -1.44 -18.01
CA PHE A 261 13.49 -1.82 -19.32
C PHE A 261 12.74 -3.02 -19.92
N ALA A 262 12.44 -4.04 -19.09
CA ALA A 262 11.64 -5.19 -19.53
C ALA A 262 10.21 -4.80 -19.90
N GLN A 263 9.59 -3.85 -19.18
CA GLN A 263 8.28 -3.29 -19.51
C GLN A 263 8.31 -2.53 -20.84
N LEU A 264 9.33 -1.72 -21.07
CA LEU A 264 9.53 -1.03 -22.34
C LEU A 264 9.68 -2.01 -23.52
N LEU A 265 10.46 -3.10 -23.34
CA LEU A 265 10.62 -4.14 -24.34
C LEU A 265 9.31 -4.89 -24.63
N ARG A 266 8.49 -5.18 -23.60
CA ARG A 266 7.16 -5.79 -23.79
C ARG A 266 6.24 -4.88 -24.59
N GLN A 267 6.20 -3.58 -24.28
CA GLN A 267 5.39 -2.61 -25.04
C GLN A 267 5.86 -2.52 -26.50
N LEU A 268 7.16 -2.47 -26.75
CA LEU A 268 7.74 -2.49 -28.10
C LEU A 268 7.41 -3.79 -28.86
N PHE A 269 7.46 -4.93 -28.17
CA PHE A 269 7.11 -6.22 -28.76
C PHE A 269 5.63 -6.31 -29.12
N ILE A 270 4.73 -5.84 -28.23
CA ILE A 270 3.29 -5.79 -28.49
C ILE A 270 2.96 -4.84 -29.66
N CYS A 271 3.61 -3.68 -29.72
CA CYS A 271 3.49 -2.78 -30.86
C CYS A 271 3.97 -3.43 -32.17
N HIS A 272 5.11 -4.13 -32.13
CA HIS A 272 5.65 -4.80 -33.31
C HIS A 272 4.78 -5.96 -33.78
N VAL A 273 4.27 -6.77 -32.87
CA VAL A 273 3.31 -7.85 -33.18
C VAL A 273 2.00 -7.29 -33.75
N ARG A 274 1.46 -6.21 -33.16
CA ARG A 274 0.27 -5.53 -33.70
C ARG A 274 0.52 -4.96 -35.10
N PHE A 275 1.69 -4.38 -35.34
CA PHE A 275 2.07 -3.85 -36.65
C PHE A 275 2.20 -4.98 -37.69
N LEU A 276 2.81 -6.10 -37.35
CA LEU A 276 2.90 -7.29 -38.20
C LEU A 276 1.51 -7.89 -38.51
N PHE A 277 0.63 -8.00 -37.52
CA PHE A 277 -0.75 -8.46 -37.71
C PHE A 277 -1.56 -7.52 -38.60
N CYS A 278 -1.42 -6.20 -38.45
CA CYS A 278 -2.07 -5.22 -39.35
C CYS A 278 -1.53 -5.35 -40.77
N HIS A 279 -0.24 -5.61 -40.99
CA HIS A 279 0.31 -5.79 -42.33
C HIS A 279 -0.09 -7.12 -42.96
N ILE A 280 -0.23 -8.20 -42.20
CA ILE A 280 -0.67 -9.51 -42.70
C ILE A 280 -2.15 -9.49 -43.08
N LEU A 281 -2.97 -8.71 -42.39
CA LEU A 281 -4.42 -8.59 -42.67
C LEU A 281 -4.77 -7.59 -43.79
N HIS A 282 -3.80 -6.78 -44.26
CA HIS A 282 -4.03 -5.76 -45.31
C HIS A 282 -3.31 -6.07 -46.64
N THR A 283 -2.76 -7.31 -46.85
CA THR A 283 -2.31 -7.72 -48.17
C THR A 283 -3.47 -8.43 -48.90
N PRO A 284 -3.98 -7.86 -49.97
CA PRO A 284 -4.92 -8.57 -50.82
C PRO A 284 -4.20 -9.65 -51.63
N GLU A 285 -4.76 -10.85 -51.58
CA GLU A 285 -4.53 -11.98 -52.47
C GLU A 285 -3.13 -12.65 -52.50
N ARG A 286 -3.07 -13.81 -51.83
CA ARG A 286 -2.54 -15.02 -52.49
C ARG A 286 -3.24 -16.26 -51.91
N ILE A 287 -4.13 -16.78 -52.75
CA ILE A 287 -4.71 -18.13 -52.64
C ILE A 287 -3.56 -19.12 -52.80
N PHE A 288 -3.21 -19.84 -51.72
CA PHE A 288 -2.43 -21.08 -51.82
C PHE A 288 -3.40 -22.26 -51.76
N SER A 289 -3.68 -22.81 -52.92
CA SER A 289 -4.26 -24.14 -53.10
C SER A 289 -3.25 -25.19 -52.57
N CYS A 290 -3.51 -25.80 -51.46
CA CYS A 290 -2.81 -27.00 -51.03
C CYS A 290 -3.61 -28.21 -51.53
N ARG A 291 -3.21 -28.78 -52.69
CA ARG A 291 -3.63 -30.13 -53.09
C ARG A 291 -2.90 -31.12 -52.18
N VAL A 292 -3.65 -31.88 -51.43
CA VAL A 292 -3.23 -33.12 -50.82
C VAL A 292 -3.30 -34.20 -51.89
N GLY A 293 -2.23 -34.83 -52.23
CA GLY A 293 -2.13 -36.05 -53.04
C GLY A 293 -1.39 -37.10 -52.22
N PHE A 294 -2.15 -38.18 -51.96
CA PHE A 294 -1.76 -39.53 -51.46
C PHE A 294 -0.92 -39.62 -50.19
#